data_dab91600eba6dce5ff8f440d30fcf51d
#
_entry.id   dab91600eba6dce5ff8f440d30fcf51d
#
_cell.length_a   1.000
_cell.length_b   1.000
_cell.length_c   1.000
_cell.angle_alpha   90.00
_cell.angle_beta   90.00
_cell.angle_gamma   90.00
#
_symmetry.space_group_name_H-M   'P 1'
#
loop_
_entity.id
_entity.type
_entity.pdbx_description
1 polymer ?
#
loop_
_entity_poly.entity_id
_entity_poly.type
_entity_poly.pdbx_seq_one_letter_code
_entity_poly.pdbx_strand_id
1 'polypeptide(L)'
;MMIDCDKNMIVHLLRNWRPHRLRPQGFRLAYERPRLITKQGGVCPLCLKSLVNDGKLTHIDHVATVKVFADKVFQGGLTFDQAYRQLWKDSNLRASHRGCNYDRNKKIIE
;
A
#
# COMPACT_ATOMS: atom_id res chain seq x y z
N MET A 1 10.87 12.03 -24.09
CA MET A 1 9.52 12.24 -23.54
C MET A 1 9.02 10.97 -22.85
N MET A 2 8.54 11.09 -21.64
CA MET A 2 7.96 9.95 -20.95
C MET A 2 6.55 9.70 -21.44
N ILE A 3 6.18 8.44 -21.53
CA ILE A 3 4.87 7.99 -22.01
C ILE A 3 4.18 7.16 -20.92
N ASP A 4 2.89 6.86 -21.13
CA ASP A 4 2.10 6.15 -20.13
C ASP A 4 2.69 4.80 -19.73
N CYS A 5 3.37 4.10 -20.63
CA CYS A 5 4.01 2.83 -20.28
C CYS A 5 5.15 3.00 -19.27
N ASP A 6 5.85 4.15 -19.28
CA ASP A 6 6.89 4.43 -18.28
C ASP A 6 6.27 4.59 -16.90
N LYS A 7 5.13 5.26 -16.81
CA LYS A 7 4.39 5.41 -15.56
C LYS A 7 3.87 4.07 -15.07
N ASN A 8 3.36 3.23 -15.96
CA ASN A 8 2.92 1.88 -15.62
C ASN A 8 4.09 1.03 -15.11
N MET A 9 5.28 1.20 -15.69
CA MET A 9 6.48 0.53 -15.21
C MET A 9 6.82 0.97 -13.78
N ILE A 10 6.72 2.26 -13.49
CA ILE A 10 6.97 2.79 -12.15
C ILE A 10 5.99 2.18 -11.15
N VAL A 11 4.70 2.11 -11.48
CA VAL A 11 3.68 1.48 -10.65
C VAL A 11 4.06 0.02 -10.35
N HIS A 12 4.41 -0.72 -11.40
CA HIS A 12 4.79 -2.13 -11.27
C HIS A 12 5.99 -2.31 -10.34
N LEU A 13 7.04 -1.49 -10.53
CA LEU A 13 8.25 -1.58 -9.72
C LEU A 13 7.99 -1.19 -8.27
N LEU A 14 7.20 -0.16 -8.03
CA LEU A 14 6.86 0.24 -6.65
C LEU A 14 6.14 -0.86 -5.90
N ARG A 15 5.26 -1.60 -6.58
CA ARG A 15 4.52 -2.71 -5.98
C ARG A 15 5.39 -3.94 -5.71
N ASN A 16 6.31 -4.25 -6.64
CA ASN A 16 6.93 -5.57 -6.69
C ASN A 16 8.42 -5.57 -6.37
N TRP A 17 9.07 -4.41 -6.39
CA TRP A 17 10.49 -4.32 -6.08
C TRP A 17 10.72 -4.67 -4.61
N ARG A 18 11.73 -5.51 -4.35
CA ARG A 18 11.99 -6.03 -3.00
C ARG A 18 13.47 -5.93 -2.62
N PRO A 19 14.08 -4.72 -2.62
CA PRO A 19 15.46 -4.61 -2.18
C PRO A 19 15.55 -4.88 -0.67
N HIS A 20 16.44 -5.77 -0.26
CA HIS A 20 16.56 -6.20 1.14
C HIS A 20 16.77 -5.05 2.11
N ARG A 21 17.49 -4.02 1.69
CA ARG A 21 17.81 -2.88 2.55
C ARG A 21 16.64 -1.94 2.82
N LEU A 22 15.58 -1.99 2.02
CA LEU A 22 14.44 -1.06 2.15
C LEU A 22 13.24 -1.69 2.84
N ARG A 23 13.21 -2.99 2.94
CA ARG A 23 12.14 -3.71 3.63
C ARG A 23 12.75 -4.67 4.63
N PRO A 24 12.14 -4.80 5.82
CA PRO A 24 12.59 -5.82 6.75
C PRO A 24 12.56 -7.18 6.08
N GLN A 25 13.64 -7.93 6.25
CA GLN A 25 13.66 -9.32 5.81
C GLN A 25 12.52 -10.04 6.53
N GLY A 26 11.73 -10.80 5.77
CA GLY A 26 10.63 -11.54 6.36
C GLY A 26 9.31 -10.78 6.46
N PHE A 27 9.16 -9.66 5.71
CA PHE A 27 7.83 -9.06 5.59
C PHE A 27 6.87 -10.11 5.05
N ARG A 28 5.93 -10.52 5.87
CA ARG A 28 4.95 -11.56 5.53
C ARG A 28 3.56 -11.07 5.90
N LEU A 29 2.62 -11.22 4.99
CA LEU A 29 1.24 -10.79 5.22
C LEU A 29 0.64 -11.46 6.45
N ALA A 30 0.93 -12.74 6.66
CA ALA A 30 0.41 -13.47 7.81
C ALA A 30 0.89 -12.90 9.15
N TYR A 31 2.09 -12.31 9.19
CA TYR A 31 2.64 -11.67 10.39
C TYR A 31 2.17 -10.21 10.51
N GLU A 32 2.21 -9.48 9.40
CA GLU A 32 1.91 -8.05 9.41
C GLU A 32 0.43 -7.75 9.60
N ARG A 33 -0.45 -8.61 9.12
CA ARG A 33 -1.90 -8.42 9.25
C ARG A 33 -2.34 -8.32 10.71
N PRO A 34 -2.04 -9.30 11.57
CA PRO A 34 -2.46 -9.21 12.97
C PRO A 34 -1.80 -8.04 13.71
N ARG A 35 -0.56 -7.72 13.38
CA ARG A 35 0.16 -6.59 13.98
C ARG A 35 -0.56 -5.27 13.67
N LEU A 36 -0.93 -5.05 12.41
CA LEU A 36 -1.64 -3.83 11.99
C LEU A 36 -3.05 -3.77 12.57
N ILE A 37 -3.75 -4.89 12.63
CA ILE A 37 -5.08 -4.96 13.25
C ILE A 37 -4.99 -4.50 14.70
N THR A 38 -4.05 -5.03 15.45
CA THR A 38 -3.84 -4.65 16.86
C THR A 38 -3.49 -3.16 16.98
N LYS A 39 -2.61 -2.67 16.14
CA LYS A 39 -2.19 -1.27 16.14
C LYS A 39 -3.37 -0.33 15.89
N GLN A 40 -4.35 -0.77 15.12
CA GLN A 40 -5.55 0.01 14.77
C GLN A 40 -6.70 -0.17 15.78
N GLY A 41 -6.48 -0.87 16.88
CA GLY A 41 -7.52 -1.13 17.87
C GLY A 41 -8.56 -2.14 17.39
N GLY A 42 -8.24 -2.94 16.39
CA GLY A 42 -9.09 -4.01 15.89
C GLY A 42 -10.19 -3.57 14.93
N VAL A 43 -10.15 -2.32 14.44
CA VAL A 43 -11.22 -1.79 13.57
C VAL A 43 -10.68 -1.34 12.21
N CYS A 44 -11.53 -1.48 11.20
CA CYS A 44 -11.26 -0.98 9.86
C CYS A 44 -11.40 0.53 9.85
N PRO A 45 -10.37 1.28 9.40
CA PRO A 45 -10.44 2.74 9.38
C PRO A 45 -11.42 3.29 8.35
N LEU A 46 -11.88 2.45 7.41
CA LEU A 46 -12.79 2.89 6.34
C LEU A 46 -14.26 2.76 6.73
N CYS A 47 -14.63 1.74 7.51
CA CYS A 47 -16.03 1.53 7.90
C CYS A 47 -16.25 1.47 9.41
N LEU A 48 -15.19 1.48 10.21
CA LEU A 48 -15.19 1.47 11.67
C LEU A 48 -15.77 0.20 12.30
N LYS A 49 -15.88 -0.87 11.51
CA LYS A 49 -16.31 -2.19 11.99
C LYS A 49 -15.09 -3.06 12.28
N SER A 50 -15.30 -4.09 13.10
CA SER A 50 -14.23 -5.00 13.54
C SER A 50 -13.54 -5.69 12.37
N LEU A 51 -12.22 -5.88 12.50
CA LEU A 51 -11.41 -6.63 11.55
C LEU A 51 -11.17 -8.04 12.06
N VAL A 52 -11.09 -8.98 11.10
CA VAL A 52 -10.78 -10.39 11.37
C VAL A 52 -9.41 -10.69 10.77
N ASN A 53 -8.58 -11.44 11.49
CA ASN A 53 -7.28 -11.85 10.98
C ASN A 53 -7.42 -13.01 10.00
N ASP A 54 -7.93 -12.69 8.81
CA ASP A 54 -8.18 -13.65 7.73
C ASP A 54 -7.84 -12.95 6.41
N GLY A 55 -6.90 -13.51 5.67
CA GLY A 55 -6.43 -12.92 4.41
C GLY A 55 -7.49 -12.82 3.32
N LYS A 56 -8.59 -13.57 3.44
CA LYS A 56 -9.70 -13.49 2.49
C LYS A 56 -10.61 -12.31 2.76
N LEU A 57 -10.65 -11.83 4.01
CA LEU A 57 -11.57 -10.78 4.46
C LEU A 57 -10.86 -9.48 4.76
N THR A 58 -9.61 -9.53 5.20
CA THR A 58 -8.83 -8.37 5.62
C THR A 58 -7.54 -8.29 4.80
N HIS A 59 -7.36 -7.16 4.13
CA HIS A 59 -6.17 -6.87 3.32
C HIS A 59 -5.31 -5.81 3.99
N ILE A 60 -4.02 -5.82 3.67
CA ILE A 60 -3.12 -4.71 4.00
C ILE A 60 -3.10 -3.80 2.78
N ASP A 61 -3.40 -2.52 2.96
CA ASP A 61 -3.33 -1.55 1.88
C ASP A 61 -2.47 -0.35 2.27
N HIS A 62 -2.25 0.52 1.30
CA HIS A 62 -1.50 1.76 1.48
C HIS A 62 -2.46 2.92 1.70
N VAL A 63 -2.20 3.74 2.72
CA VAL A 63 -2.99 4.95 2.98
C VAL A 63 -2.87 5.90 1.80
N ALA A 64 -1.64 6.26 1.43
CA ALA A 64 -1.36 6.93 0.16
C ALA A 64 -1.01 5.86 -0.86
N THR A 65 -1.72 5.85 -1.99
CA THR A 65 -1.69 4.74 -2.93
C THR A 65 -0.41 4.69 -3.76
N VAL A 66 -0.17 3.52 -4.35
CA VAL A 66 0.92 3.33 -5.32
C VAL A 66 0.83 4.36 -6.45
N LYS A 67 -0.37 4.64 -6.92
CA LYS A 67 -0.58 5.60 -8.00
C LYS A 67 -0.11 7.00 -7.62
N VAL A 68 -0.40 7.44 -6.40
CA VAL A 68 0.06 8.75 -5.90
C VAL A 68 1.57 8.86 -5.97
N PHE A 69 2.27 7.84 -5.48
CA PHE A 69 3.74 7.85 -5.48
C PHE A 69 4.31 7.71 -6.90
N ALA A 70 3.67 6.91 -7.75
CA ALA A 70 4.11 6.79 -9.14
C ALA A 70 3.99 8.12 -9.89
N ASP A 71 2.90 8.85 -9.66
CA ASP A 71 2.72 10.18 -10.25
C ASP A 71 3.82 11.14 -9.80
N LYS A 72 4.19 11.12 -8.53
CA LYS A 72 5.25 11.98 -8.01
C LYS A 72 6.61 11.65 -8.61
N VAL A 73 6.92 10.37 -8.81
CA VAL A 73 8.16 9.95 -9.46
C VAL A 73 8.15 10.37 -10.93
N PHE A 74 7.06 10.14 -11.62
CA PHE A 74 6.92 10.47 -13.04
C PHE A 74 7.09 11.97 -13.28
N GLN A 75 6.57 12.79 -12.37
CA GLN A 75 6.64 14.26 -12.47
C GLN A 75 7.96 14.83 -11.93
N GLY A 76 8.85 13.99 -11.38
CA GLY A 76 10.14 14.42 -10.87
C GLY A 76 10.12 14.99 -9.46
N GLY A 77 8.99 14.89 -8.74
CA GLY A 77 8.89 15.38 -7.36
C GLY A 77 9.56 14.48 -6.33
N LEU A 78 9.67 13.19 -6.62
CA LEU A 78 10.36 12.22 -5.78
C LEU A 78 11.24 11.33 -6.65
N THR A 79 12.36 10.86 -6.08
CA THR A 79 13.09 9.75 -6.70
C THR A 79 12.31 8.46 -6.46
N PHE A 80 12.62 7.43 -7.26
CA PHE A 80 12.03 6.10 -7.06
C PHE A 80 12.30 5.60 -5.64
N ASP A 81 13.51 5.73 -5.15
CA ASP A 81 13.90 5.26 -3.82
C ASP A 81 13.09 5.96 -2.72
N GLN A 82 12.92 7.27 -2.82
CA GLN A 82 12.11 8.03 -1.87
C GLN A 82 10.65 7.59 -1.90
N ALA A 83 10.08 7.42 -3.08
CA ALA A 83 8.70 6.97 -3.25
C ALA A 83 8.51 5.57 -2.68
N TYR A 84 9.45 4.66 -2.96
CA TYR A 84 9.40 3.29 -2.45
C TYR A 84 9.41 3.26 -0.92
N ARG A 85 10.30 4.04 -0.30
CA ARG A 85 10.41 4.11 1.15
C ARG A 85 9.14 4.65 1.79
N GLN A 86 8.55 5.68 1.21
CA GLN A 86 7.32 6.29 1.72
C GLN A 86 6.11 5.36 1.53
N LEU A 87 6.03 4.68 0.38
CA LEU A 87 4.94 3.75 0.10
C LEU A 87 4.90 2.61 1.12
N TRP A 88 6.05 2.03 1.43
CA TRP A 88 6.15 0.87 2.31
C TRP A 88 6.43 1.22 3.77
N LYS A 89 6.44 2.50 4.12
CA LYS A 89 6.61 2.94 5.49
C LYS A 89 5.43 2.47 6.34
N ASP A 90 5.73 2.04 7.57
CA ASP A 90 4.70 1.49 8.46
C ASP A 90 3.51 2.43 8.64
N SER A 91 3.77 3.73 8.76
CA SER A 91 2.71 4.73 8.89
C SER A 91 1.81 4.87 7.66
N ASN A 92 2.24 4.32 6.52
CA ASN A 92 1.46 4.30 5.27
C ASN A 92 0.76 2.97 5.03
N LEU A 93 0.89 2.02 5.94
CA LEU A 93 0.25 0.72 5.83
C LEU A 93 -0.92 0.63 6.81
N ARG A 94 -1.99 -0.03 6.39
CA ARG A 94 -3.11 -0.28 7.26
C ARG A 94 -3.83 -1.56 6.86
N ALA A 95 -4.51 -2.18 7.83
CA ALA A 95 -5.41 -3.29 7.56
C ALA A 95 -6.82 -2.74 7.33
N SER A 96 -7.51 -3.26 6.33
CA SER A 96 -8.88 -2.87 6.02
C SER A 96 -9.64 -4.07 5.49
N HIS A 97 -10.97 -4.01 5.54
CA HIS A 97 -11.78 -5.03 4.89
C HIS A 97 -11.51 -5.05 3.39
N ARG A 98 -11.50 -6.23 2.80
CA ARG A 98 -11.29 -6.40 1.36
C ARG A 98 -12.28 -5.56 0.55
N GLY A 99 -13.56 -5.61 0.92
CA GLY A 99 -14.60 -4.84 0.23
C GLY A 99 -14.42 -3.34 0.35
N CYS A 100 -14.06 -2.86 1.55
CA CYS A 100 -13.80 -1.44 1.78
C CYS A 100 -12.61 -0.95 0.98
N ASN A 101 -11.54 -1.74 0.92
CA ASN A 101 -10.36 -1.42 0.14
C ASN A 101 -10.67 -1.37 -1.36
N TYR A 102 -11.44 -2.33 -1.83
CA TYR A 102 -11.88 -2.38 -3.23
C TYR A 102 -12.70 -1.13 -3.59
N ASP A 103 -13.68 -0.78 -2.78
CA ASP A 103 -14.54 0.38 -3.02
C ASP A 103 -13.76 1.68 -3.04
N ARG A 104 -12.83 1.84 -2.11
CA ARG A 104 -11.95 3.01 -2.07
C ARG A 104 -11.12 3.14 -3.34
N ASN A 105 -10.50 2.05 -3.80
CA ASN A 105 -9.67 2.06 -4.98
C ASN A 105 -10.48 2.34 -6.24
N LYS A 106 -11.70 1.84 -6.31
CA LYS A 106 -12.62 2.11 -7.40
C LYS A 106 -12.94 3.61 -7.49
N LYS A 107 -13.20 4.25 -6.36
CA LYS A 107 -13.46 5.69 -6.31
C LYS A 107 -12.25 6.51 -6.75
N ILE A 108 -11.05 6.09 -6.40
CA ILE A 108 -9.83 6.78 -6.79
C ILE A 108 -9.62 6.70 -8.30
N ILE A 109 -9.97 5.57 -8.91
CA ILE A 109 -9.81 5.36 -10.35
C ILE A 109 -10.83 6.18 -11.15
N GLU A 110 -12.01 6.31 -10.63
CA GLU A 110 -13.07 7.12 -11.25
C GLU A 110 -12.76 8.60 -11.15
#